data_d8739b1e7ecda2a38ebbc1e9d69eca84
#
_entry.id   d8739b1e7ecda2a38ebbc1e9d69eca84
#
_cell.length_a   1.000
_cell.length_b   1.000
_cell.length_c   1.000
_cell.angle_alpha   90.00
_cell.angle_beta   90.00
_cell.angle_gamma   90.00
#
_symmetry.space_group_name_H-M   'P 1'
#
loop_
_entity.id
_entity.type
_entity.pdbx_description
1 polymer ?
#
loop_
_entity_poly.entity_id
_entity_poly.type
_entity_poly.pdbx_seq_one_letter_code
_entity_poly.pdbx_strand_id
1 'polypeptide(L)'
;MPAVAVPARVNAQVKGVLLALIDHAVEQGWPVVKACQLLGLDVRRARRWARRGQVPDGLVDTRPGGSVNALTPAEVEAILDAFTVFGEKEFSHRRLAHRGSYENLFWAGPSTVRRVLSDHDLRFRHPPRPPRGQRRPFPDWASSTPNSIWIYDTTHFPRCGMAVLIIEDLVSRKWITHVVSAEETHTQVQLAFEQALDGEGLLQAAVERAEALERDLALDGQDELTPILLAVSDNGSQMIAGDTRKFMAMVAIAQHFGRPSTPTDQAWIESLNGTLKAEWPHLNAITEPVVLRAELAVIQAEYNTTRLHSGIGYVTPEDEHTGRGPAIRQARRDGLARATQQRLAYHRSHRKNQPNPEDHDVV
;
A
#
# COMPACT_ATOMS: atom_id res chain seq x y z
N MET A 1 33.89 -43.54 11.52
CA MET A 1 32.63 -42.81 11.41
C MET A 1 32.43 -42.44 9.97
N PRO A 2 31.24 -42.64 9.38
CA PRO A 2 30.99 -42.15 8.02
C PRO A 2 31.09 -40.61 8.03
N ALA A 3 31.84 -40.03 7.09
CA ALA A 3 31.98 -38.59 6.95
C ALA A 3 30.62 -38.00 6.63
N VAL A 4 30.19 -36.97 7.35
CA VAL A 4 28.98 -36.22 7.05
C VAL A 4 29.14 -35.54 5.69
N ALA A 5 28.25 -35.82 4.75
CA ALA A 5 28.35 -35.26 3.41
C ALA A 5 28.24 -33.72 3.42
N VAL A 6 29.16 -33.07 2.71
CA VAL A 6 29.11 -31.59 2.56
C VAL A 6 27.79 -31.17 1.90
N PRO A 7 27.00 -30.27 2.51
CA PRO A 7 25.73 -29.82 1.96
C PRO A 7 25.83 -29.34 0.51
N ALA A 8 24.75 -29.49 -0.27
CA ALA A 8 24.72 -29.12 -1.69
C ALA A 8 25.05 -27.64 -1.93
N ARG A 9 24.73 -26.77 -0.98
CA ARG A 9 25.08 -25.33 -1.01
C ARG A 9 25.91 -24.97 0.19
N VAL A 10 27.08 -24.38 -0.03
CA VAL A 10 27.99 -23.81 0.97
C VAL A 10 28.51 -22.48 0.44
N ASN A 11 28.81 -21.53 1.33
CA ASN A 11 29.32 -20.21 0.95
C ASN A 11 30.78 -20.29 0.42
N ALA A 12 31.27 -19.20 -0.18
CA ALA A 12 32.61 -19.12 -0.75
C ALA A 12 33.71 -19.39 0.26
N GLN A 13 33.57 -18.92 1.49
CA GLN A 13 34.54 -19.11 2.56
C GLN A 13 34.71 -20.59 2.93
N VAL A 14 33.59 -21.32 3.08
CA VAL A 14 33.60 -22.77 3.36
C VAL A 14 34.22 -23.53 2.18
N LYS A 15 33.95 -23.15 0.92
CA LYS A 15 34.55 -23.75 -0.27
C LYS A 15 36.09 -23.55 -0.23
N GLY A 16 36.54 -22.33 0.10
CA GLY A 16 37.95 -22.01 0.22
C GLY A 16 38.66 -22.86 1.29
N VAL A 17 38.06 -22.98 2.47
CA VAL A 17 38.60 -23.82 3.55
C VAL A 17 38.68 -25.29 3.15
N LEU A 18 37.64 -25.83 2.52
CA LEU A 18 37.64 -27.24 2.05
C LEU A 18 38.70 -27.49 0.97
N LEU A 19 38.89 -26.53 0.05
CA LEU A 19 39.97 -26.64 -0.95
C LEU A 19 41.35 -26.59 -0.30
N ALA A 20 41.61 -25.68 0.64
CA ALA A 20 42.87 -25.57 1.35
C ALA A 20 43.21 -26.86 2.16
N LEU A 21 42.19 -27.50 2.77
CA LEU A 21 42.38 -28.79 3.45
C LEU A 21 42.74 -29.92 2.47
N ILE A 22 42.14 -29.93 1.26
CA ILE A 22 42.47 -30.91 0.21
C ILE A 22 43.90 -30.68 -0.27
N ASP A 23 44.27 -29.44 -0.56
CA ASP A 23 45.62 -29.07 -1.02
C ASP A 23 46.67 -29.45 0.02
N HIS A 24 46.44 -29.14 1.29
CA HIS A 24 47.33 -29.57 2.37
C HIS A 24 47.46 -31.08 2.47
N ALA A 25 46.39 -31.84 2.35
CA ALA A 25 46.43 -33.31 2.35
C ALA A 25 47.26 -33.85 1.18
N VAL A 26 47.13 -33.24 -0.01
CA VAL A 26 47.90 -33.61 -1.21
C VAL A 26 49.41 -33.32 -1.02
N GLU A 27 49.75 -32.19 -0.44
CA GLU A 27 51.13 -31.86 -0.09
C GLU A 27 51.76 -32.87 0.88
N GLN A 28 50.96 -33.51 1.74
CA GLN A 28 51.35 -34.60 2.64
C GLN A 28 51.32 -35.98 1.95
N GLY A 29 51.19 -36.04 0.62
CA GLY A 29 51.23 -37.26 -0.17
C GLY A 29 49.90 -38.05 -0.25
N TRP A 30 48.78 -37.46 0.15
CA TRP A 30 47.50 -38.14 0.06
C TRP A 30 46.87 -37.97 -1.34
N PRO A 31 46.29 -39.02 -1.89
CA PRO A 31 45.52 -38.90 -3.14
C PRO A 31 44.30 -37.96 -2.93
N VAL A 32 44.06 -37.07 -3.89
CA VAL A 32 42.90 -36.13 -3.87
C VAL A 32 41.59 -36.85 -3.59
N VAL A 33 41.41 -38.05 -4.18
CA VAL A 33 40.20 -38.86 -4.00
C VAL A 33 39.98 -39.21 -2.52
N LYS A 34 41.03 -39.61 -1.83
CA LYS A 34 41.00 -40.02 -0.43
C LYS A 34 40.76 -38.82 0.51
N ALA A 35 41.38 -37.66 0.24
CA ALA A 35 41.15 -36.41 0.94
C ALA A 35 39.68 -35.95 0.81
N CYS A 36 39.14 -35.98 -0.39
CA CYS A 36 37.73 -35.65 -0.64
C CYS A 36 36.75 -36.60 0.08
N GLN A 37 37.05 -37.92 0.09
CA GLN A 37 36.25 -38.93 0.80
C GLN A 37 36.17 -38.65 2.30
N LEU A 38 37.31 -38.33 2.92
CA LEU A 38 37.36 -37.99 4.35
C LEU A 38 36.56 -36.73 4.70
N LEU A 39 36.58 -35.74 3.81
CA LEU A 39 35.81 -34.50 3.98
C LEU A 39 34.30 -34.63 3.58
N GLY A 40 33.88 -35.78 3.11
CA GLY A 40 32.50 -35.97 2.63
C GLY A 40 32.17 -35.11 1.41
N LEU A 41 33.18 -34.78 0.57
CA LEU A 41 33.03 -33.93 -0.62
C LEU A 41 33.23 -34.76 -1.90
N ASP A 42 32.31 -34.60 -2.86
CA ASP A 42 32.44 -35.21 -4.19
C ASP A 42 33.67 -34.66 -4.95
N VAL A 43 34.47 -35.52 -5.52
CA VAL A 43 35.76 -35.18 -6.20
C VAL A 43 35.50 -34.25 -7.41
N ARG A 44 34.41 -34.46 -8.18
CA ARG A 44 34.08 -33.62 -9.33
C ARG A 44 33.72 -32.21 -8.86
N ARG A 45 33.05 -32.13 -7.69
CA ARG A 45 32.68 -30.86 -7.07
C ARG A 45 33.91 -30.10 -6.57
N ALA A 46 34.87 -30.79 -5.93
CA ALA A 46 36.17 -30.22 -5.51
C ALA A 46 36.95 -29.67 -6.71
N ARG A 47 37.11 -30.46 -7.78
CA ARG A 47 37.82 -30.05 -9.01
C ARG A 47 37.18 -28.83 -9.67
N ARG A 48 35.84 -28.78 -9.72
CA ARG A 48 35.10 -27.63 -10.26
C ARG A 48 35.35 -26.38 -9.42
N TRP A 49 35.38 -26.51 -8.09
CA TRP A 49 35.67 -25.37 -7.22
C TRP A 49 37.13 -24.94 -7.35
N ALA A 50 38.09 -25.83 -7.40
CA ALA A 50 39.50 -25.51 -7.60
C ALA A 50 39.72 -24.70 -8.89
N ARG A 51 39.15 -25.13 -10.02
CA ARG A 51 39.18 -24.34 -11.28
C ARG A 51 38.55 -22.97 -11.14
N ARG A 52 37.38 -22.85 -10.49
CA ARG A 52 36.74 -21.57 -10.28
C ARG A 52 37.47 -20.64 -9.30
N GLY A 53 38.15 -21.20 -8.31
CA GLY A 53 38.92 -20.45 -7.33
C GLY A 53 40.18 -19.77 -7.88
N GLN A 54 40.57 -20.07 -9.13
CA GLN A 54 41.71 -19.43 -9.80
C GLN A 54 41.41 -17.97 -10.26
N VAL A 55 40.15 -17.57 -10.28
CA VAL A 55 39.71 -16.18 -10.61
C VAL A 55 39.16 -15.49 -9.38
N PRO A 56 39.34 -14.17 -9.25
CA PRO A 56 38.73 -13.40 -8.17
C PRO A 56 37.23 -13.68 -8.06
N ASP A 57 36.73 -13.87 -6.84
CA ASP A 57 35.33 -14.19 -6.54
C ASP A 57 34.77 -15.47 -7.21
N GLY A 58 35.59 -16.29 -7.85
CA GLY A 58 35.18 -17.50 -8.56
C GLY A 58 34.49 -18.56 -7.69
N LEU A 59 34.69 -18.55 -6.38
CA LEU A 59 34.04 -19.45 -5.42
C LEU A 59 32.65 -18.93 -4.98
N VAL A 60 32.33 -17.69 -5.25
CA VAL A 60 30.99 -17.15 -5.00
C VAL A 60 30.02 -17.82 -5.96
N ASP A 61 28.91 -18.39 -5.42
CA ASP A 61 27.85 -18.94 -6.26
C ASP A 61 27.07 -17.82 -6.93
N THR A 62 27.57 -17.38 -8.06
CA THR A 62 26.76 -16.62 -9.02
C THR A 62 25.77 -17.59 -9.68
N ARG A 63 24.48 -17.32 -9.62
CA ARG A 63 23.51 -18.05 -10.45
C ARG A 63 23.93 -17.84 -11.90
N PRO A 64 24.26 -18.89 -12.68
CA PRO A 64 24.60 -18.72 -14.09
C PRO A 64 23.40 -18.06 -14.80
N GLY A 65 23.64 -16.89 -15.37
CA GLY A 65 22.62 -16.09 -15.99
C GLY A 65 21.63 -15.52 -14.96
N GLY A 66 21.71 -14.24 -14.68
CA GLY A 66 20.69 -13.52 -13.89
C GLY A 66 19.28 -13.86 -14.37
N SER A 67 18.27 -13.67 -13.52
CA SER A 67 16.87 -13.86 -13.93
C SER A 67 16.63 -13.09 -15.23
N VAL A 68 16.10 -13.76 -16.25
CA VAL A 68 15.68 -13.09 -17.50
C VAL A 68 14.62 -11.98 -17.28
N ASN A 69 14.04 -11.94 -16.08
CA ASN A 69 13.12 -10.93 -15.61
C ASN A 69 13.80 -9.97 -14.59
N ALA A 70 15.12 -9.97 -14.46
CA ALA A 70 15.82 -9.00 -13.63
C ALA A 70 15.54 -7.57 -14.14
N LEU A 71 15.44 -6.62 -13.21
CA LEU A 71 15.35 -5.21 -13.57
C LEU A 71 16.57 -4.82 -14.42
N THR A 72 16.34 -3.95 -15.38
CA THR A 72 17.42 -3.29 -16.11
C THR A 72 18.09 -2.24 -15.20
N PRO A 73 19.35 -1.83 -15.45
CA PRO A 73 19.98 -0.76 -14.69
C PRO A 73 19.15 0.52 -14.66
N ALA A 74 18.55 0.92 -15.78
CA ALA A 74 17.68 2.08 -15.87
C ALA A 74 16.43 1.97 -14.98
N GLU A 75 15.84 0.80 -14.85
CA GLU A 75 14.70 0.59 -13.95
C GLU A 75 15.11 0.65 -12.48
N VAL A 76 16.31 0.20 -12.14
CA VAL A 76 16.86 0.34 -10.77
C VAL A 76 17.06 1.81 -10.46
N GLU A 77 17.69 2.58 -11.36
CA GLU A 77 17.89 4.02 -11.23
C GLU A 77 16.55 4.76 -11.06
N ALA A 78 15.56 4.47 -11.89
CA ALA A 78 14.22 5.05 -11.77
C ALA A 78 13.53 4.77 -10.42
N ILE A 79 13.77 3.59 -9.81
CA ILE A 79 13.26 3.28 -8.47
C ILE A 79 13.96 4.13 -7.40
N LEU A 80 15.28 4.33 -7.50
CA LEU A 80 16.07 5.13 -6.57
C LEU A 80 15.70 6.62 -6.67
N ASP A 81 15.54 7.13 -7.88
CA ASP A 81 15.06 8.49 -8.15
C ASP A 81 13.67 8.71 -7.58
N ALA A 82 12.74 7.77 -7.82
CA ALA A 82 11.41 7.84 -7.25
C ALA A 82 11.42 7.80 -5.71
N PHE A 83 12.35 7.05 -5.08
CA PHE A 83 12.51 7.08 -3.63
C PHE A 83 12.98 8.46 -3.15
N THR A 84 13.90 9.09 -3.87
CA THR A 84 14.40 10.44 -3.52
C THR A 84 13.29 11.50 -3.62
N VAL A 85 12.44 11.41 -4.65
CA VAL A 85 11.37 12.40 -4.89
C VAL A 85 10.15 12.17 -4.00
N PHE A 86 9.74 10.91 -3.84
CA PHE A 86 8.47 10.56 -3.20
C PHE A 86 8.63 9.86 -1.84
N GLY A 87 9.83 9.48 -1.43
CA GLY A 87 10.07 8.63 -0.26
C GLY A 87 9.53 9.22 1.04
N GLU A 88 9.61 10.53 1.22
CA GLU A 88 9.07 11.21 2.40
C GLU A 88 7.53 11.22 2.45
N LYS A 89 6.86 11.23 1.28
CA LYS A 89 5.40 11.25 1.17
C LYS A 89 4.78 9.86 1.14
N GLU A 90 5.46 8.89 0.53
CA GLU A 90 4.88 7.57 0.29
C GLU A 90 5.02 6.61 1.48
N PHE A 91 5.94 6.81 2.41
CA PHE A 91 6.15 6.05 3.66
C PHE A 91 6.21 4.52 3.51
N SER A 92 6.17 3.96 2.30
CA SER A 92 6.21 2.51 2.12
C SER A 92 6.62 2.07 0.72
N HIS A 93 7.43 1.00 0.65
CA HIS A 93 7.82 0.39 -0.61
C HIS A 93 6.61 -0.04 -1.47
N ARG A 94 5.46 -0.34 -0.86
CA ARG A 94 4.23 -0.69 -1.59
C ARG A 94 3.63 0.54 -2.25
N ARG A 95 3.49 1.65 -1.52
CA ARG A 95 3.00 2.91 -2.10
C ARG A 95 3.96 3.40 -3.17
N LEU A 96 5.28 3.37 -2.94
CA LEU A 96 6.28 3.77 -3.93
C LEU A 96 6.20 2.93 -5.21
N ALA A 97 6.03 1.59 -5.11
CA ALA A 97 5.86 0.73 -6.28
C ALA A 97 4.61 1.12 -7.12
N HIS A 98 3.52 1.47 -6.44
CA HIS A 98 2.30 1.91 -7.12
C HIS A 98 2.41 3.35 -7.64
N ARG A 99 3.11 4.23 -6.93
CA ARG A 99 3.44 5.58 -7.42
C ARG A 99 4.25 5.52 -8.70
N GLY A 100 5.30 4.70 -8.76
CA GLY A 100 6.10 4.51 -9.97
C GLY A 100 5.28 4.11 -11.19
N SER A 101 4.31 3.20 -11.02
CA SER A 101 3.41 2.82 -12.11
C SER A 101 2.34 3.86 -12.43
N TYR A 102 1.91 4.64 -11.45
CA TYR A 102 0.93 5.71 -11.60
C TYR A 102 1.50 6.89 -12.41
N GLU A 103 2.74 7.26 -12.10
CA GLU A 103 3.48 8.32 -12.80
C GLU A 103 4.19 7.83 -14.09
N ASN A 104 4.00 6.56 -14.47
CA ASN A 104 4.66 5.94 -15.63
C ASN A 104 6.20 5.94 -15.56
N LEU A 105 6.80 5.93 -14.38
CA LEU A 105 8.26 5.94 -14.17
C LEU A 105 8.88 4.56 -14.32
N PHE A 106 8.26 3.56 -13.67
CA PHE A 106 8.68 2.16 -13.74
C PHE A 106 7.52 1.21 -13.40
N TRP A 107 7.65 -0.05 -13.82
CA TRP A 107 6.69 -1.12 -13.51
C TRP A 107 7.38 -2.28 -12.80
N ALA A 108 7.44 -2.19 -11.46
CA ALA A 108 7.99 -3.22 -10.60
C ALA A 108 7.03 -3.56 -9.46
N GLY A 109 6.97 -4.84 -9.09
CA GLY A 109 6.16 -5.27 -7.94
C GLY A 109 6.72 -4.77 -6.62
N PRO A 110 5.87 -4.63 -5.56
CA PRO A 110 6.30 -4.13 -4.26
C PRO A 110 7.48 -4.88 -3.64
N SER A 111 7.53 -6.20 -3.80
CA SER A 111 8.66 -7.03 -3.30
C SER A 111 9.97 -6.72 -4.03
N THR A 112 9.90 -6.39 -5.32
CA THR A 112 11.05 -6.02 -6.13
C THR A 112 11.58 -4.65 -5.71
N VAL A 113 10.70 -3.65 -5.55
CA VAL A 113 11.06 -2.32 -5.04
C VAL A 113 11.68 -2.43 -3.65
N ARG A 114 11.07 -3.22 -2.74
CA ARG A 114 11.66 -3.46 -1.41
C ARG A 114 13.07 -4.01 -1.48
N ARG A 115 13.33 -4.98 -2.39
CA ARG A 115 14.67 -5.57 -2.57
C ARG A 115 15.65 -4.53 -3.06
N VAL A 116 15.33 -3.76 -4.11
CA VAL A 116 16.20 -2.68 -4.62
C VAL A 116 16.56 -1.70 -3.52
N LEU A 117 15.57 -1.19 -2.79
CA LEU A 117 15.83 -0.27 -1.68
C LEU A 117 16.71 -0.90 -0.59
N SER A 118 16.49 -2.18 -0.26
CA SER A 118 17.30 -2.90 0.74
C SER A 118 18.73 -3.13 0.26
N ASP A 119 18.95 -3.41 -1.03
CA ASP A 119 20.29 -3.62 -1.61
C ASP A 119 21.10 -2.31 -1.63
N HIS A 120 20.42 -1.15 -1.55
CA HIS A 120 21.03 0.19 -1.44
C HIS A 120 20.92 0.79 -0.03
N ASP A 121 20.65 -0.02 1.00
CA ASP A 121 20.49 0.40 2.41
C ASP A 121 19.41 1.46 2.66
N LEU A 122 18.47 1.60 1.73
CA LEU A 122 17.34 2.50 1.83
C LEU A 122 16.13 1.79 2.45
N ARG A 123 15.55 2.36 3.52
CA ARG A 123 14.42 1.76 4.22
C ARG A 123 13.42 2.82 4.68
N PHE A 124 12.14 2.51 4.54
CA PHE A 124 11.08 3.26 5.18
C PHE A 124 10.98 2.89 6.66
N ARG A 125 10.77 3.88 7.52
CA ARG A 125 10.49 3.66 8.94
C ARG A 125 9.00 3.40 9.11
N HIS A 126 8.63 2.21 9.61
CA HIS A 126 7.22 1.86 9.87
C HIS A 126 7.01 1.49 11.33
N PRO A 127 5.99 2.04 11.99
CA PRO A 127 5.51 1.49 13.24
C PRO A 127 4.82 0.13 13.00
N PRO A 128 4.86 -0.81 13.96
CA PRO A 128 4.12 -2.06 13.87
C PRO A 128 2.62 -1.79 13.80
N ARG A 129 1.90 -2.56 12.97
CA ARG A 129 0.44 -2.45 12.84
C ARG A 129 -0.24 -3.40 13.82
N PRO A 130 -1.31 -2.96 14.52
CA PRO A 130 -2.11 -3.84 15.34
C PRO A 130 -2.82 -4.91 14.51
N PRO A 131 -3.16 -6.08 15.08
CA PRO A 131 -3.91 -7.13 14.41
C PRO A 131 -5.31 -6.65 14.01
N ARG A 132 -5.84 -7.17 12.90
CA ARG A 132 -7.19 -6.84 12.41
C ARG A 132 -8.23 -7.62 13.22
N GLY A 133 -9.24 -6.93 13.75
CA GLY A 133 -10.41 -7.53 14.37
C GLY A 133 -11.51 -7.92 13.36
N GLN A 134 -12.54 -8.66 13.84
CA GLN A 134 -13.72 -8.99 13.02
C GLN A 134 -14.66 -7.78 12.90
N ARG A 135 -15.20 -7.54 11.69
CA ARG A 135 -16.11 -6.44 11.37
C ARG A 135 -17.56 -6.90 11.32
N ARG A 136 -18.49 -6.03 11.69
CA ARG A 136 -19.92 -6.22 11.48
C ARG A 136 -20.28 -5.91 10.02
N PRO A 137 -21.05 -6.76 9.32
CA PRO A 137 -21.52 -6.47 7.97
C PRO A 137 -22.49 -5.27 7.95
N PHE A 138 -22.47 -4.51 6.87
CA PHE A 138 -23.47 -3.48 6.62
C PHE A 138 -24.78 -4.11 6.12
N PRO A 139 -25.91 -3.36 6.15
CA PRO A 139 -27.15 -3.82 5.56
C PRO A 139 -27.00 -4.18 4.08
N ASP A 140 -27.70 -5.21 3.62
CA ASP A 140 -27.59 -5.73 2.24
C ASP A 140 -27.94 -4.71 1.16
N TRP A 141 -28.80 -3.71 1.47
CA TRP A 141 -29.14 -2.63 0.56
C TRP A 141 -28.04 -1.59 0.37
N ALA A 142 -27.07 -1.50 1.30
CA ALA A 142 -25.95 -0.58 1.19
C ALA A 142 -24.98 -1.10 0.12
N SER A 143 -24.99 -0.46 -1.03
CA SER A 143 -24.19 -0.88 -2.19
C SER A 143 -22.69 -0.63 -1.99
N SER A 144 -21.86 -1.27 -2.82
CA SER A 144 -20.40 -1.04 -2.85
C SER A 144 -20.00 0.01 -3.92
N THR A 145 -20.86 1.01 -4.12
CA THR A 145 -20.61 2.12 -5.05
C THR A 145 -20.26 3.41 -4.30
N PRO A 146 -19.51 4.32 -4.89
CA PRO A 146 -19.29 5.64 -4.31
C PRO A 146 -20.60 6.32 -3.92
N ASN A 147 -20.55 7.08 -2.85
CA ASN A 147 -21.72 7.77 -2.26
C ASN A 147 -22.82 6.87 -1.69
N SER A 148 -22.56 5.58 -1.47
CA SER A 148 -23.54 4.69 -0.81
C SER A 148 -23.34 4.58 0.70
N ILE A 149 -22.11 4.75 1.19
CA ILE A 149 -21.78 4.67 2.63
C ILE A 149 -20.81 5.78 2.96
N TRP A 150 -21.27 6.73 3.78
CA TRP A 150 -20.40 7.76 4.34
C TRP A 150 -20.08 7.46 5.79
N ILE A 151 -18.81 7.65 6.15
CA ILE A 151 -18.37 7.60 7.54
C ILE A 151 -18.04 9.00 8.00
N TYR A 152 -18.36 9.32 9.25
CA TYR A 152 -18.08 10.64 9.81
C TYR A 152 -17.66 10.56 11.27
N ASP A 153 -16.74 11.43 11.63
CA ASP A 153 -16.16 11.48 12.97
C ASP A 153 -15.58 12.86 13.25
N THR A 154 -15.37 13.17 14.52
CA THR A 154 -14.79 14.42 14.97
C THR A 154 -13.36 14.19 15.46
N THR A 155 -12.41 14.97 14.96
CA THR A 155 -11.04 15.00 15.46
C THR A 155 -10.73 16.36 16.07
N HIS A 156 -9.85 16.41 17.09
CA HIS A 156 -9.57 17.61 17.84
C HIS A 156 -8.17 18.15 17.57
N PHE A 157 -8.09 19.48 17.52
CA PHE A 157 -6.84 20.26 17.43
C PHE A 157 -6.74 21.17 18.68
N PRO A 158 -6.24 20.64 19.81
CA PRO A 158 -6.32 21.33 21.10
C PRO A 158 -5.58 22.69 21.14
N ARG A 159 -4.47 22.83 20.40
CA ARG A 159 -3.73 24.10 20.33
C ARG A 159 -4.53 25.22 19.66
N CYS A 160 -5.37 24.84 18.69
CA CYS A 160 -6.27 25.75 18.00
C CYS A 160 -7.61 25.93 18.72
N GLY A 161 -7.92 25.07 19.71
CA GLY A 161 -9.22 25.04 20.39
C GLY A 161 -10.37 24.63 19.46
N MET A 162 -10.10 23.89 18.38
CA MET A 162 -11.07 23.51 17.37
C MET A 162 -11.30 22.00 17.33
N ALA A 163 -12.57 21.64 17.07
CA ALA A 163 -13.00 20.33 16.62
C ALA A 163 -13.24 20.37 15.12
N VAL A 164 -12.91 19.30 14.43
CA VAL A 164 -13.11 19.15 12.99
C VAL A 164 -13.93 17.90 12.74
N LEU A 165 -15.18 18.08 12.31
CA LEU A 165 -16.04 17.01 11.83
C LEU A 165 -15.64 16.69 10.38
N ILE A 166 -15.37 15.45 10.06
CA ILE A 166 -14.96 14.98 8.74
C ILE A 166 -15.96 13.97 8.24
N ILE A 167 -16.30 14.05 6.93
CA ILE A 167 -17.09 13.04 6.21
C ILE A 167 -16.21 12.41 5.12
N GLU A 168 -16.11 11.08 5.12
CA GLU A 168 -15.39 10.28 4.12
C GLU A 168 -16.34 9.28 3.46
N ASP A 169 -16.28 9.14 2.14
CA ASP A 169 -16.90 8.03 1.43
C ASP A 169 -16.15 6.73 1.71
N LEU A 170 -16.82 5.75 2.27
CA LEU A 170 -16.19 4.49 2.68
C LEU A 170 -15.71 3.66 1.49
N VAL A 171 -16.38 3.76 0.35
CA VAL A 171 -16.08 2.95 -0.84
C VAL A 171 -14.87 3.48 -1.57
N SER A 172 -14.87 4.75 -1.92
CA SER A 172 -13.79 5.41 -2.66
C SER A 172 -12.67 5.95 -1.78
N ARG A 173 -12.90 6.09 -0.46
CA ARG A 173 -11.98 6.77 0.46
C ARG A 173 -11.84 8.26 0.19
N LYS A 174 -12.78 8.86 -0.52
CA LYS A 174 -12.80 10.29 -0.75
C LYS A 174 -13.18 11.05 0.51
N TRP A 175 -12.35 11.98 0.91
CA TRP A 175 -12.69 12.95 1.94
C TRP A 175 -13.66 13.97 1.33
N ILE A 176 -14.97 13.80 1.61
CA ILE A 176 -16.05 14.56 0.98
C ILE A 176 -16.03 16.00 1.47
N THR A 177 -16.12 16.21 2.80
CA THR A 177 -16.09 17.54 3.39
C THR A 177 -15.57 17.53 4.82
N HIS A 178 -15.38 18.72 5.38
CA HIS A 178 -15.09 18.91 6.80
C HIS A 178 -15.67 20.23 7.31
N VAL A 179 -16.03 20.25 8.58
CA VAL A 179 -16.50 21.46 9.29
C VAL A 179 -15.58 21.71 10.49
N VAL A 180 -14.99 22.91 10.56
CA VAL A 180 -14.13 23.36 11.67
C VAL A 180 -14.94 24.23 12.61
N SER A 181 -15.11 23.82 13.86
CA SER A 181 -15.90 24.54 14.87
C SER A 181 -15.24 24.48 16.25
N ALA A 182 -15.53 25.46 17.09
CA ALA A 182 -15.18 25.42 18.50
C ALA A 182 -16.16 24.56 19.34
N GLU A 183 -17.29 24.21 18.76
CA GLU A 183 -18.36 23.45 19.41
C GLU A 183 -18.62 22.12 18.67
N GLU A 184 -19.05 21.13 19.42
CA GLU A 184 -19.46 19.82 18.89
C GLU A 184 -20.95 19.62 19.12
N THR A 185 -21.77 20.16 18.23
CA THR A 185 -23.24 20.11 18.34
C THR A 185 -23.86 19.45 17.11
N HIS A 186 -25.14 19.10 17.20
CA HIS A 186 -25.91 18.58 16.08
C HIS A 186 -25.90 19.53 14.85
N THR A 187 -25.78 20.85 15.09
CA THR A 187 -25.74 21.86 14.01
C THR A 187 -24.51 21.66 13.09
N GLN A 188 -23.34 21.31 13.64
CA GLN A 188 -22.16 21.02 12.83
C GLN A 188 -22.34 19.74 12.01
N VAL A 189 -23.00 18.72 12.57
CA VAL A 189 -23.33 17.50 11.83
C VAL A 189 -24.26 17.82 10.66
N GLN A 190 -25.34 18.58 10.89
CA GLN A 190 -26.27 19.00 9.84
C GLN A 190 -25.56 19.79 8.74
N LEU A 191 -24.79 20.82 9.11
CA LEU A 191 -24.03 21.63 8.17
C LEU A 191 -23.05 20.79 7.33
N ALA A 192 -22.35 19.84 7.95
CA ALA A 192 -21.41 18.98 7.24
C ALA A 192 -22.13 18.09 6.21
N PHE A 193 -23.29 17.51 6.56
CA PHE A 193 -24.05 16.68 5.63
C PHE A 193 -24.74 17.50 4.53
N GLU A 194 -25.22 18.71 4.82
CA GLU A 194 -25.73 19.63 3.79
C GLU A 194 -24.64 19.97 2.77
N GLN A 195 -23.45 20.37 3.24
CA GLN A 195 -22.31 20.65 2.39
C GLN A 195 -21.85 19.40 1.58
N ALA A 196 -21.87 18.22 2.21
CA ALA A 196 -21.50 16.98 1.56
C ALA A 196 -22.48 16.60 0.45
N LEU A 197 -23.79 16.66 0.74
CA LEU A 197 -24.83 16.35 -0.23
C LEU A 197 -24.84 17.34 -1.41
N ASP A 198 -24.66 18.63 -1.13
CA ASP A 198 -24.57 19.66 -2.17
C ASP A 198 -23.32 19.47 -3.03
N GLY A 199 -22.16 19.30 -2.41
CA GLY A 199 -20.88 19.10 -3.10
C GLY A 199 -20.84 17.85 -3.98
N GLU A 200 -21.57 16.80 -3.61
CA GLU A 200 -21.69 15.56 -4.39
C GLU A 200 -22.90 15.58 -5.36
N GLY A 201 -23.66 16.68 -5.39
CA GLY A 201 -24.85 16.82 -6.23
C GLY A 201 -26.03 15.92 -5.83
N LEU A 202 -26.06 15.47 -4.57
CA LEU A 202 -27.05 14.53 -4.05
C LEU A 202 -28.20 15.19 -3.29
N LEU A 203 -28.12 16.48 -2.98
CA LEU A 203 -29.07 17.15 -2.08
C LEU A 203 -30.52 17.06 -2.59
N GLN A 204 -30.71 17.35 -3.86
CA GLN A 204 -32.05 17.28 -4.47
C GLN A 204 -32.62 15.85 -4.45
N ALA A 205 -31.81 14.87 -4.85
CA ALA A 205 -32.16 13.45 -4.85
C ALA A 205 -32.46 12.93 -3.43
N ALA A 206 -31.74 13.46 -2.41
CA ALA A 206 -31.95 13.10 -1.01
C ALA A 206 -33.33 13.58 -0.51
N VAL A 207 -33.68 14.81 -0.81
CA VAL A 207 -35.00 15.36 -0.45
C VAL A 207 -36.13 14.63 -1.14
N GLU A 208 -36.04 14.42 -2.47
CA GLU A 208 -37.03 13.67 -3.24
C GLU A 208 -37.22 12.23 -2.73
N ARG A 209 -36.09 11.59 -2.32
CA ARG A 209 -36.13 10.24 -1.73
C ARG A 209 -36.80 10.23 -0.36
N ALA A 210 -36.57 11.26 0.46
CA ALA A 210 -37.22 11.39 1.78
C ALA A 210 -38.74 11.55 1.63
N GLU A 211 -39.20 12.39 0.70
CA GLU A 211 -40.59 12.55 0.40
C GLU A 211 -41.24 11.27 -0.15
N ALA A 212 -40.50 10.50 -0.95
CA ALA A 212 -40.97 9.21 -1.47
C ALA A 212 -41.10 8.17 -0.33
N LEU A 213 -40.12 8.07 0.56
CA LEU A 213 -40.17 7.20 1.74
C LEU A 213 -41.31 7.55 2.67
N GLU A 214 -41.55 8.85 2.91
CA GLU A 214 -42.67 9.29 3.76
C GLU A 214 -44.03 8.91 3.13
N ARG A 215 -44.21 9.06 1.81
CA ARG A 215 -45.40 8.63 1.10
C ARG A 215 -45.58 7.10 1.14
N ASP A 216 -44.52 6.31 0.96
CA ASP A 216 -44.60 4.86 1.00
C ASP A 216 -45.01 4.36 2.38
N LEU A 217 -44.42 4.93 3.46
CA LEU A 217 -44.83 4.64 4.82
C LEU A 217 -46.29 4.94 5.10
N ALA A 218 -46.84 5.99 4.48
CA ALA A 218 -48.26 6.34 4.58
C ALA A 218 -49.17 5.35 3.81
N LEU A 219 -48.61 4.59 2.85
CA LEU A 219 -49.33 3.61 2.01
C LEU A 219 -49.02 2.15 2.37
N ASP A 220 -48.69 1.88 3.61
CA ASP A 220 -48.33 0.57 4.17
C ASP A 220 -46.99 -0.04 3.67
N GLY A 221 -46.08 0.77 3.13
CA GLY A 221 -44.70 0.35 2.83
C GLY A 221 -44.61 -0.75 1.78
N GLN A 222 -45.34 -0.65 0.68
CA GLN A 222 -45.36 -1.66 -0.38
C GLN A 222 -44.22 -1.55 -1.39
N ASP A 223 -43.59 -0.36 -1.46
CA ASP A 223 -42.42 -0.14 -2.31
C ASP A 223 -41.15 -0.49 -1.55
N GLU A 224 -40.23 -1.26 -2.13
CA GLU A 224 -38.91 -1.59 -1.56
C GLU A 224 -37.96 -0.39 -1.63
N LEU A 225 -38.42 0.80 -1.16
CA LEU A 225 -37.58 2.01 -1.16
C LEU A 225 -36.50 1.93 -0.09
N THR A 226 -35.30 2.23 -0.47
CA THR A 226 -34.14 2.29 0.45
C THR A 226 -33.68 3.73 0.64
N PRO A 227 -33.05 4.06 1.78
CA PRO A 227 -32.37 5.35 1.97
C PRO A 227 -31.35 5.63 0.87
N ILE A 228 -31.03 6.93 0.65
CA ILE A 228 -30.10 7.33 -0.41
C ILE A 228 -28.69 6.88 -0.11
N LEU A 229 -28.29 6.90 1.15
CA LEU A 229 -26.99 6.42 1.64
C LEU A 229 -27.06 6.00 3.11
N LEU A 230 -26.03 5.30 3.57
CA LEU A 230 -25.81 4.92 4.95
C LEU A 230 -24.75 5.82 5.58
N ALA A 231 -25.09 6.53 6.64
CA ALA A 231 -24.13 7.29 7.46
C ALA A 231 -23.67 6.47 8.65
N VAL A 232 -22.37 6.28 8.81
CA VAL A 232 -21.74 5.48 9.86
C VAL A 232 -20.92 6.37 10.77
N SER A 233 -21.19 6.34 12.09
CA SER A 233 -20.42 7.08 13.10
C SER A 233 -20.21 6.25 14.35
N ASP A 234 -19.50 6.85 15.28
CA ASP A 234 -19.52 6.42 16.69
C ASP A 234 -20.84 6.82 17.39
N ASN A 235 -20.90 6.59 18.71
CA ASN A 235 -22.04 6.98 19.55
C ASN A 235 -21.84 8.34 20.22
N GLY A 236 -21.14 9.28 19.59
CA GLY A 236 -20.99 10.64 20.09
C GLY A 236 -22.35 11.31 20.34
N SER A 237 -22.46 12.14 21.39
CA SER A 237 -23.72 12.76 21.78
C SER A 237 -24.37 13.57 20.65
N GLN A 238 -23.57 14.29 19.85
CA GLN A 238 -24.00 15.04 18.68
C GLN A 238 -24.50 14.13 17.54
N MET A 239 -23.96 12.89 17.44
CA MET A 239 -24.32 11.93 16.39
C MET A 239 -25.68 11.27 16.67
N ILE A 240 -25.99 11.02 17.96
CA ILE A 240 -27.24 10.37 18.39
C ILE A 240 -28.33 11.37 18.77
N ALA A 241 -28.07 12.68 18.70
CA ALA A 241 -29.02 13.73 19.05
C ALA A 241 -30.34 13.60 18.25
N GLY A 242 -31.47 13.91 18.89
CA GLY A 242 -32.80 13.83 18.25
C GLY A 242 -32.90 14.70 17.00
N ASP A 243 -32.28 15.89 17.03
CA ASP A 243 -32.31 16.81 15.87
C ASP A 243 -31.41 16.32 14.73
N THR A 244 -30.28 15.64 15.02
CA THR A 244 -29.49 14.94 13.98
C THR A 244 -30.32 13.85 13.33
N ARG A 245 -31.04 13.02 14.09
CA ARG A 245 -31.88 11.96 13.55
C ARG A 245 -33.02 12.48 12.68
N LYS A 246 -33.67 13.57 13.11
CA LYS A 246 -34.71 14.23 12.30
C LYS A 246 -34.15 14.74 10.97
N PHE A 247 -33.01 15.43 11.03
CA PHE A 247 -32.34 15.91 9.83
C PHE A 247 -31.99 14.76 8.88
N MET A 248 -31.36 13.67 9.38
CA MET A 248 -31.01 12.51 8.57
C MET A 248 -32.24 11.87 7.89
N ALA A 249 -33.37 11.82 8.61
CA ALA A 249 -34.63 11.35 8.00
C ALA A 249 -35.14 12.29 6.90
N MET A 250 -35.03 13.61 7.07
CA MET A 250 -35.46 14.63 6.09
C MET A 250 -34.61 14.59 4.80
N VAL A 251 -33.45 13.97 4.81
CA VAL A 251 -32.57 13.79 3.64
C VAL A 251 -32.36 12.31 3.29
N ALA A 252 -33.29 11.44 3.70
CA ALA A 252 -33.30 10.00 3.42
C ALA A 252 -31.98 9.28 3.73
N ILE A 253 -31.25 9.68 4.78
CA ILE A 253 -30.01 9.05 5.22
C ILE A 253 -30.31 8.09 6.37
N ALA A 254 -29.94 6.81 6.21
CA ALA A 254 -29.97 5.85 7.30
C ALA A 254 -28.72 6.01 8.18
N GLN A 255 -28.88 5.93 9.50
CA GLN A 255 -27.77 5.99 10.45
C GLN A 255 -27.40 4.58 10.94
N HIS A 256 -26.11 4.30 10.95
CA HIS A 256 -25.54 3.11 11.55
C HIS A 256 -24.49 3.50 12.60
N PHE A 257 -24.71 3.07 13.82
CA PHE A 257 -23.80 3.36 14.92
C PHE A 257 -22.93 2.14 15.22
N GLY A 258 -21.63 2.36 15.36
CA GLY A 258 -20.71 1.35 15.85
C GLY A 258 -21.10 0.85 17.24
N ARG A 259 -20.78 -0.40 17.56
CA ARG A 259 -21.01 -0.93 18.92
C ARG A 259 -20.14 -0.16 19.91
N PRO A 260 -20.67 0.20 21.10
CA PRO A 260 -19.88 0.84 22.13
C PRO A 260 -18.63 0.03 22.47
N SER A 261 -17.48 0.68 22.59
CA SER A 261 -16.20 0.08 22.97
C SER A 261 -15.73 -1.07 22.04
N THR A 262 -16.16 -1.06 20.77
CA THR A 262 -15.72 -2.05 19.78
C THR A 262 -14.85 -1.38 18.71
N PRO A 263 -13.51 -1.34 18.85
CA PRO A 263 -12.61 -0.63 17.93
C PRO A 263 -12.71 -1.09 16.48
N THR A 264 -13.18 -2.30 16.24
CA THR A 264 -13.27 -2.89 14.90
C THR A 264 -14.36 -2.27 14.04
N ASP A 265 -15.43 -1.77 14.63
CA ASP A 265 -16.55 -1.16 13.93
C ASP A 265 -16.23 0.31 13.53
N GLN A 266 -15.26 0.93 14.22
CA GLN A 266 -14.80 2.31 14.04
C GLN A 266 -13.45 2.43 13.29
N ALA A 267 -12.80 1.30 13.00
CA ALA A 267 -11.45 1.25 12.43
C ALA A 267 -11.27 2.05 11.11
N TRP A 268 -12.33 2.32 10.39
CA TRP A 268 -12.27 3.11 9.14
C TRP A 268 -12.17 4.60 9.42
N ILE A 269 -12.98 5.10 10.38
CA ILE A 269 -13.03 6.50 10.79
C ILE A 269 -11.71 6.87 11.49
N GLU A 270 -11.26 6.03 12.43
CA GLU A 270 -9.96 6.19 13.09
C GLU A 270 -8.79 6.19 12.09
N SER A 271 -8.95 5.51 10.94
CA SER A 271 -7.93 5.44 9.89
C SER A 271 -7.67 6.79 9.21
N LEU A 272 -8.70 7.59 8.88
CA LEU A 272 -8.51 8.91 8.29
C LEU A 272 -7.91 9.89 9.31
N ASN A 273 -8.49 9.96 10.51
CA ASN A 273 -7.98 10.81 11.59
C ASN A 273 -6.53 10.48 11.97
N GLY A 274 -6.21 9.17 12.05
CA GLY A 274 -4.84 8.70 12.27
C GLY A 274 -3.89 9.05 11.12
N THR A 275 -4.37 8.99 9.88
CA THR A 275 -3.60 9.39 8.69
C THR A 275 -3.30 10.89 8.72
N LEU A 276 -4.28 11.74 9.00
CA LEU A 276 -4.09 13.19 9.08
C LEU A 276 -3.03 13.56 10.11
N LYS A 277 -3.11 12.99 11.30
CA LYS A 277 -2.15 13.28 12.38
C LYS A 277 -0.75 12.71 12.10
N ALA A 278 -0.64 11.61 11.34
CA ALA A 278 0.62 10.96 11.04
C ALA A 278 1.32 11.54 9.80
N GLU A 279 0.57 11.83 8.74
CA GLU A 279 1.13 12.32 7.47
C GLU A 279 1.27 13.86 7.46
N TRP A 280 0.43 14.59 8.24
CA TRP A 280 0.47 16.07 8.41
C TRP A 280 0.55 16.49 9.88
N PRO A 281 1.63 16.14 10.59
CA PRO A 281 1.76 16.39 12.04
C PRO A 281 1.79 17.87 12.41
N HIS A 282 2.13 18.77 11.48
CA HIS A 282 2.14 20.21 11.67
C HIS A 282 0.75 20.78 11.99
N LEU A 283 -0.34 20.12 11.57
CA LEU A 283 -1.71 20.50 11.94
C LEU A 283 -1.90 20.63 13.45
N ASN A 284 -1.25 19.77 14.24
CA ASN A 284 -1.33 19.83 15.71
C ASN A 284 -0.59 21.03 16.31
N ALA A 285 0.24 21.73 15.52
CA ALA A 285 0.98 22.92 15.97
C ALA A 285 0.24 24.24 15.67
N ILE A 286 -0.78 24.21 14.81
CA ILE A 286 -1.56 25.39 14.41
C ILE A 286 -2.35 25.91 15.62
N THR A 287 -2.33 27.23 15.80
CA THR A 287 -3.06 27.95 16.88
C THR A 287 -4.22 28.78 16.36
N GLU A 288 -4.20 29.13 15.06
CA GLU A 288 -5.17 30.04 14.47
C GLU A 288 -6.24 29.26 13.66
N PRO A 289 -7.55 29.41 13.98
CA PRO A 289 -8.62 28.67 13.28
C PRO A 289 -8.69 28.93 11.77
N VAL A 290 -8.35 30.15 11.33
CA VAL A 290 -8.34 30.51 9.90
C VAL A 290 -7.23 29.75 9.16
N VAL A 291 -6.06 29.65 9.78
CA VAL A 291 -4.93 28.89 9.22
C VAL A 291 -5.27 27.40 9.17
N LEU A 292 -5.88 26.87 10.25
CA LEU A 292 -6.30 25.46 10.26
C LEU A 292 -7.28 25.14 9.13
N ARG A 293 -8.29 26.00 8.89
CA ARG A 293 -9.26 25.80 7.79
C ARG A 293 -8.57 25.82 6.42
N ALA A 294 -7.69 26.78 6.19
CA ALA A 294 -6.97 26.91 4.92
C ALA A 294 -6.08 25.67 4.66
N GLU A 295 -5.36 25.22 5.68
CA GLU A 295 -4.47 24.07 5.59
C GLU A 295 -5.24 22.76 5.38
N LEU A 296 -6.36 22.57 6.09
CA LEU A 296 -7.22 21.39 5.88
C LEU A 296 -7.80 21.33 4.47
N ALA A 297 -8.14 22.47 3.86
CA ALA A 297 -8.62 22.51 2.48
C ALA A 297 -7.53 22.07 1.47
N VAL A 298 -6.29 22.52 1.68
CA VAL A 298 -5.13 22.10 0.86
C VAL A 298 -4.88 20.59 1.02
N ILE A 299 -4.87 20.12 2.26
CA ILE A 299 -4.66 18.71 2.60
C ILE A 299 -5.78 17.83 2.04
N GLN A 300 -7.03 18.25 2.10
CA GLN A 300 -8.17 17.53 1.50
C GLN A 300 -7.97 17.36 0.00
N ALA A 301 -7.54 18.41 -0.70
CA ALA A 301 -7.23 18.32 -2.13
C ALA A 301 -6.07 17.34 -2.40
N GLU A 302 -4.96 17.42 -1.65
CA GLU A 302 -3.83 16.48 -1.77
C GLU A 302 -4.25 15.04 -1.45
N TYR A 303 -5.03 14.83 -0.38
CA TYR A 303 -5.55 13.53 0.03
C TYR A 303 -6.38 12.90 -1.08
N ASN A 304 -7.29 13.65 -1.69
CA ASN A 304 -8.21 13.14 -2.70
C ASN A 304 -7.54 12.91 -4.06
N THR A 305 -6.67 13.82 -4.49
CA THR A 305 -6.16 13.81 -5.88
C THR A 305 -4.75 13.25 -6.03
N THR A 306 -3.97 13.20 -4.95
CA THR A 306 -2.55 12.83 -5.03
C THR A 306 -2.23 11.58 -4.21
N ARG A 307 -2.83 11.43 -3.03
CA ARG A 307 -2.51 10.34 -2.12
C ARG A 307 -3.03 8.99 -2.62
N LEU A 308 -2.14 8.00 -2.76
CA LEU A 308 -2.52 6.62 -3.10
C LEU A 308 -3.03 5.87 -1.86
N HIS A 309 -4.24 5.31 -1.96
CA HIS A 309 -4.88 4.64 -0.84
C HIS A 309 -4.86 3.12 -0.98
N SER A 310 -4.27 2.42 0.02
CA SER A 310 -4.09 0.96 -0.02
C SER A 310 -5.40 0.17 -0.03
N GLY A 311 -6.46 0.70 0.60
CA GLY A 311 -7.78 0.05 0.71
C GLY A 311 -8.52 -0.06 -0.61
N ILE A 312 -8.17 0.79 -1.59
CA ILE A 312 -8.76 0.84 -2.94
C ILE A 312 -7.76 0.44 -4.04
N GLY A 313 -6.72 -0.32 -3.68
CA GLY A 313 -5.76 -0.84 -4.66
C GLY A 313 -4.75 0.18 -5.16
N TYR A 314 -4.38 1.14 -4.32
CA TYR A 314 -3.37 2.16 -4.61
C TYR A 314 -3.71 3.01 -5.85
N VAL A 315 -4.92 3.52 -5.89
CA VAL A 315 -5.37 4.64 -6.72
C VAL A 315 -5.66 5.82 -5.80
N THR A 316 -5.88 7.00 -6.36
CA THR A 316 -6.32 8.15 -5.56
C THR A 316 -7.80 8.01 -5.20
N PRO A 317 -8.27 8.56 -4.07
CA PRO A 317 -9.69 8.58 -3.74
C PRO A 317 -10.56 9.18 -4.85
N GLU A 318 -10.13 10.26 -5.47
CA GLU A 318 -10.83 10.92 -6.57
C GLU A 318 -10.95 10.01 -7.81
N ASP A 319 -9.88 9.26 -8.17
CA ASP A 319 -9.92 8.32 -9.29
C ASP A 319 -10.90 7.16 -9.03
N GLU A 320 -10.94 6.65 -7.79
CA GLU A 320 -11.89 5.61 -7.44
C GLU A 320 -13.31 6.16 -7.44
N HIS A 321 -13.53 7.34 -6.86
CA HIS A 321 -14.82 7.98 -6.74
C HIS A 321 -15.46 8.27 -8.10
N THR A 322 -14.65 8.73 -9.06
CA THR A 322 -15.10 9.02 -10.44
C THR A 322 -15.09 7.81 -11.37
N GLY A 323 -14.85 6.59 -10.84
CA GLY A 323 -14.90 5.36 -11.62
C GLY A 323 -13.66 5.08 -12.47
N ARG A 324 -12.58 5.88 -12.37
CA ARG A 324 -11.31 5.68 -13.11
C ARG A 324 -10.44 4.57 -12.51
N GLY A 325 -10.64 4.22 -11.23
CA GLY A 325 -9.83 3.27 -10.50
C GLY A 325 -9.62 1.91 -11.19
N PRO A 326 -10.67 1.24 -11.71
CA PRO A 326 -10.53 -0.02 -12.44
C PRO A 326 -9.61 0.07 -13.67
N ALA A 327 -9.73 1.14 -14.46
CA ALA A 327 -8.88 1.36 -15.64
C ALA A 327 -7.41 1.56 -15.26
N ILE A 328 -7.13 2.34 -14.20
CA ILE A 328 -5.77 2.56 -13.69
C ILE A 328 -5.16 1.25 -13.19
N ARG A 329 -5.91 0.44 -12.45
CA ARG A 329 -5.45 -0.88 -12.00
C ARG A 329 -5.19 -1.83 -13.17
N GLN A 330 -5.98 -1.77 -14.25
CA GLN A 330 -5.74 -2.54 -15.48
C GLN A 330 -4.47 -2.05 -16.19
N ALA A 331 -4.31 -0.75 -16.43
CA ALA A 331 -3.12 -0.18 -17.06
C ALA A 331 -1.83 -0.56 -16.31
N ARG A 332 -1.88 -0.63 -14.98
CA ARG A 332 -0.78 -1.11 -14.15
C ARG A 332 -0.43 -2.57 -14.42
N ARG A 333 -1.44 -3.46 -14.52
CA ARG A 333 -1.20 -4.88 -14.88
C ARG A 333 -0.56 -5.03 -16.26
N ASP A 334 -1.07 -4.28 -17.23
CA ASP A 334 -0.56 -4.28 -18.60
C ASP A 334 0.88 -3.72 -18.67
N GLY A 335 1.17 -2.65 -17.90
CA GLY A 335 2.50 -2.10 -17.73
C GLY A 335 3.50 -3.11 -17.17
N LEU A 336 3.12 -3.85 -16.13
CA LEU A 336 3.95 -4.92 -15.56
C LEU A 336 4.23 -6.05 -16.58
N ALA A 337 3.25 -6.42 -17.40
CA ALA A 337 3.41 -7.41 -18.44
C ALA A 337 4.36 -6.92 -19.55
N ARG A 338 4.19 -5.67 -20.02
CA ARG A 338 5.09 -5.05 -21.00
C ARG A 338 6.52 -4.94 -20.49
N ALA A 339 6.71 -4.50 -19.24
CA ALA A 339 8.02 -4.40 -18.62
C ALA A 339 8.73 -5.76 -18.52
N THR A 340 7.99 -6.81 -18.23
CA THR A 340 8.53 -8.19 -18.24
C THR A 340 9.06 -8.58 -19.63
N GLN A 341 8.31 -8.28 -20.70
CA GLN A 341 8.75 -8.56 -22.08
C GLN A 341 9.97 -7.73 -22.48
N GLN A 342 10.00 -6.46 -22.11
CA GLN A 342 11.13 -5.54 -22.36
C GLN A 342 12.42 -6.04 -21.68
N ARG A 343 12.33 -6.48 -20.42
CA ARG A 343 13.46 -7.07 -19.68
C ARG A 343 13.98 -8.35 -20.38
N LEU A 344 13.07 -9.23 -20.82
CA LEU A 344 13.46 -10.42 -21.58
C LEU A 344 14.23 -10.06 -22.85
N ALA A 345 13.76 -9.08 -23.62
CA ALA A 345 14.43 -8.62 -24.84
C ALA A 345 15.81 -8.01 -24.52
N TYR A 346 15.87 -7.15 -23.51
CA TYR A 346 17.11 -6.53 -23.03
C TYR A 346 18.18 -7.59 -22.67
N HIS A 347 17.83 -8.55 -21.81
CA HIS A 347 18.79 -9.56 -21.38
C HIS A 347 19.19 -10.55 -22.49
N ARG A 348 18.30 -10.81 -23.46
CA ARG A 348 18.66 -11.63 -24.64
C ARG A 348 19.68 -10.94 -25.55
N SER A 349 19.53 -9.63 -25.79
CA SER A 349 20.46 -8.85 -26.61
C SER A 349 21.85 -8.75 -25.95
N HIS A 350 21.89 -8.52 -24.64
CA HIS A 350 23.15 -8.38 -23.90
C HIS A 350 23.88 -9.71 -23.67
N ARG A 351 23.16 -10.85 -23.61
CA ARG A 351 23.80 -12.19 -23.59
C ARG A 351 24.51 -12.55 -24.88
N LYS A 352 23.99 -12.12 -26.04
CA LYS A 352 24.65 -12.37 -27.35
C LYS A 352 25.97 -11.62 -27.50
N ASN A 353 26.16 -10.53 -26.74
CA ASN A 353 27.34 -9.68 -26.79
C ASN A 353 28.38 -10.01 -25.70
N GLN A 354 28.12 -10.99 -24.80
CA GLN A 354 29.15 -11.51 -23.90
C GLN A 354 29.93 -12.59 -24.63
N PRO A 355 31.29 -12.50 -24.68
CA PRO A 355 32.12 -13.54 -25.29
C PRO A 355 31.84 -14.85 -24.55
N ASN A 356 31.68 -15.91 -25.31
CA ASN A 356 31.47 -17.26 -24.80
C ASN A 356 32.70 -17.64 -23.96
N PRO A 357 32.57 -18.06 -22.68
CA PRO A 357 33.72 -18.46 -21.87
C PRO A 357 34.48 -19.67 -22.46
N GLU A 358 33.95 -20.32 -23.49
CA GLU A 358 34.55 -21.46 -24.17
C GLU A 358 35.51 -21.05 -25.32
N ASP A 359 35.53 -19.78 -25.75
CA ASP A 359 36.37 -19.33 -26.87
C ASP A 359 37.81 -18.94 -26.44
N HIS A 360 38.20 -19.15 -25.18
CA HIS A 360 39.57 -18.90 -24.73
C HIS A 360 40.45 -20.12 -24.60
N ASP A 361 40.06 -21.30 -25.11
CA ASP A 361 40.87 -22.53 -25.04
C ASP A 361 41.33 -23.00 -26.43
N VAL A 362 41.64 -22.10 -27.37
CA VAL A 362 42.40 -22.45 -28.59
C VAL A 362 43.46 -21.37 -28.86
N VAL A 363 44.56 -21.44 -28.17
CA VAL A 363 45.93 -21.14 -28.69
C VAL A 363 46.94 -21.91 -27.83
#